data_86e93c3a500dfb2ff83223299b81071e
#
_entry.id   86e93c3a500dfb2ff83223299b81071e
#
_cell.length_a   1.000
_cell.length_b   1.000
_cell.length_c   1.000
_cell.angle_alpha   90.00
_cell.angle_beta   90.00
_cell.angle_gamma   90.00
#
_symmetry.space_group_name_H-M   'P 1'
#
loop_
_entity.id
_entity.type
_entity.pdbx_description
1 polymer ?
#
loop_
_entity_poly.entity_id
_entity_poly.type
_entity_poly.pdbx_seq_one_letter_code
_entity_poly.pdbx_strand_id
1 'polypeptide(L)'
;MCGIVGYIGDKGASPVLLEGLKRLEYRGYDSAGVAVMNGHGVEMRKAAGKISKLETVLKALPLAGSVGIAHTRWATHGAPNECNAHPHVSMDGTVAVVHNGIIENFSLLRSKLQALGYEFVSETDTEVLAHLIQEAYEDSLEQAVMDALSQIEGTYGIAVISSRDPDKLIAARKGSPLLIGLGDGEYYVASDVSAILAHTRQVVYLDDGDIAVLDRHGYRVLDNDAREMRRSVSKVDWDLGQIERGGYAHFMLKEIFEQPQTIENTMRGRLLDDTGTAKLGGLNLSDEELLRFDNIVLTACGTSWHSALIGGMMLEDLARIPTKVEYASEFRYRNPVVTDRTLCIVISQSGETADTLAAMREAKQRGARTLGIVNVVGSTIARESDGGSYIHAGPEIGVASTKAFSCQVTALLMFTLKLARLRALSPVRGREIVEALHALPGQVQSILARADEIEALAEEFKRASNFLYLGRGYNFPTALEGALKLKEISYIHAEGYPAAEMKHGPIALIDEMMPVVFIAPHDSVFEKVVSNVQEVKARRGKVIAITSRPEPSLAGLIDYEFRIPETLDLVTPILASVPLQLLAYFIAVKRGSNVDQPRNLAKSVTVE
;
A
#
# COMPACT_ATOMS: atom_id res chain seq x y z
N MET A 1 -3.66 -2.32 9.33
CA MET A 1 -4.88 -2.74 8.62
C MET A 1 -5.23 -4.17 8.97
N CYS A 2 -6.53 -4.49 8.96
CA CYS A 2 -7.02 -5.82 9.30
C CYS A 2 -7.30 -6.65 8.03
N GLY A 3 -7.41 -7.97 8.16
CA GLY A 3 -7.76 -8.87 7.08
C GLY A 3 -9.04 -9.64 7.38
N ILE A 4 -10.00 -9.63 6.45
CA ILE A 4 -11.25 -10.40 6.54
C ILE A 4 -11.21 -11.55 5.55
N VAL A 5 -11.66 -12.73 5.99
CA VAL A 5 -11.97 -13.88 5.14
C VAL A 5 -13.31 -14.46 5.59
N GLY A 6 -14.23 -14.66 4.65
CA GLY A 6 -15.46 -15.39 4.83
C GLY A 6 -15.54 -16.56 3.85
N TYR A 7 -16.21 -17.63 4.22
CA TYR A 7 -16.40 -18.81 3.40
C TYR A 7 -17.79 -19.41 3.61
N ILE A 8 -18.41 -19.80 2.51
CA ILE A 8 -19.62 -20.63 2.47
C ILE A 8 -19.50 -21.62 1.31
N GLY A 9 -19.68 -22.91 1.57
CA GLY A 9 -19.57 -23.97 0.57
C GLY A 9 -19.67 -25.36 1.20
N ASP A 10 -19.18 -26.38 0.50
CA ASP A 10 -19.25 -27.79 0.94
C ASP A 10 -18.02 -28.25 1.72
N LYS A 11 -16.92 -27.51 1.67
CA LYS A 11 -15.69 -27.82 2.41
C LYS A 11 -15.77 -27.38 3.86
N GLY A 12 -14.94 -27.95 4.73
CA GLY A 12 -14.77 -27.40 6.08
C GLY A 12 -14.28 -25.95 6.03
N ALA A 13 -14.98 -25.04 6.67
CA ALA A 13 -14.66 -23.61 6.62
C ALA A 13 -13.33 -23.27 7.31
N SER A 14 -13.02 -23.89 8.45
CA SER A 14 -11.86 -23.54 9.27
C SER A 14 -10.50 -23.66 8.52
N PRO A 15 -10.19 -24.70 7.75
CA PRO A 15 -8.96 -24.77 6.95
C PRO A 15 -8.88 -23.68 5.87
N VAL A 16 -9.98 -23.40 5.14
CA VAL A 16 -10.06 -22.37 4.09
C VAL A 16 -9.82 -20.99 4.69
N LEU A 17 -10.48 -20.68 5.80
CA LEU A 17 -10.36 -19.43 6.52
C LEU A 17 -8.93 -19.21 7.05
N LEU A 18 -8.31 -20.24 7.65
CA LEU A 18 -6.95 -20.17 8.16
C LEU A 18 -5.94 -19.95 7.04
N GLU A 19 -6.10 -20.62 5.89
CA GLU A 19 -5.25 -20.43 4.72
C GLU A 19 -5.34 -19.00 4.20
N GLY A 20 -6.56 -18.46 4.06
CA GLY A 20 -6.79 -17.08 3.66
C GLY A 20 -6.18 -16.07 4.64
N LEU A 21 -6.33 -16.29 5.96
CA LEU A 21 -5.71 -15.43 6.97
C LEU A 21 -4.18 -15.45 6.88
N LYS A 22 -3.53 -16.61 6.64
CA LYS A 22 -2.08 -16.69 6.47
C LYS A 22 -1.58 -15.81 5.34
N ARG A 23 -2.37 -15.65 4.28
CA ARG A 23 -2.07 -14.77 3.16
C ARG A 23 -2.36 -13.30 3.45
N LEU A 24 -3.18 -12.99 4.48
CA LEU A 24 -3.47 -11.64 4.94
C LEU A 24 -2.63 -11.20 6.16
N GLU A 25 -1.72 -12.04 6.67
CA GLU A 25 -0.95 -11.73 7.88
C GLU A 25 -0.14 -10.43 7.74
N TYR A 26 0.28 -10.06 6.52
CA TYR A 26 0.95 -8.79 6.25
C TYR A 26 0.08 -7.54 6.50
N ARG A 27 -1.25 -7.72 6.59
CA ARG A 27 -2.21 -6.64 6.85
C ARG A 27 -2.45 -6.41 8.34
N GLY A 28 -2.27 -7.42 9.18
CA GLY A 28 -2.44 -7.31 10.62
C GLY A 28 -1.97 -8.60 11.31
N TYR A 29 -1.32 -8.48 12.45
CA TYR A 29 -0.69 -9.59 13.17
C TYR A 29 -0.74 -9.44 14.70
N ASP A 30 -1.57 -8.52 15.22
CA ASP A 30 -1.71 -8.26 16.66
C ASP A 30 -2.60 -9.29 17.35
N SER A 31 -3.61 -9.77 16.64
CA SER A 31 -4.46 -10.88 17.05
C SER A 31 -5.21 -11.45 15.85
N ALA A 32 -5.72 -12.67 15.98
CA ALA A 32 -6.51 -13.33 14.95
C ALA A 32 -7.59 -14.20 15.55
N GLY A 33 -8.65 -14.48 14.77
CA GLY A 33 -9.68 -15.40 15.18
C GLY A 33 -10.56 -15.89 14.04
N VAL A 34 -11.26 -16.97 14.30
CA VAL A 34 -12.15 -17.67 13.39
C VAL A 34 -13.46 -17.97 14.13
N ALA A 35 -14.59 -17.73 13.47
CA ALA A 35 -15.90 -18.23 13.88
C ALA A 35 -16.49 -19.09 12.78
N VAL A 36 -17.08 -20.21 13.15
CA VAL A 36 -17.69 -21.18 12.23
C VAL A 36 -19.07 -21.53 12.72
N MET A 37 -20.00 -21.64 11.78
CA MET A 37 -21.33 -22.14 12.03
C MET A 37 -21.30 -23.68 12.06
N ASN A 38 -21.75 -24.25 13.17
CA ASN A 38 -21.95 -25.70 13.31
C ASN A 38 -23.42 -26.03 13.61
N GLY A 39 -23.74 -27.32 13.76
CA GLY A 39 -25.12 -27.74 14.06
C GLY A 39 -25.68 -27.29 15.43
N HIS A 40 -24.86 -26.62 16.26
CA HIS A 40 -25.23 -26.16 17.61
C HIS A 40 -25.19 -24.62 17.75
N GLY A 41 -24.75 -23.91 16.73
CA GLY A 41 -24.64 -22.44 16.74
C GLY A 41 -23.31 -21.93 16.24
N VAL A 42 -22.91 -20.73 16.67
CA VAL A 42 -21.62 -20.12 16.35
C VAL A 42 -20.56 -20.59 17.33
N GLU A 43 -19.49 -21.17 16.82
CA GLU A 43 -18.33 -21.57 17.61
C GLU A 43 -17.09 -20.80 17.14
N MET A 44 -16.27 -20.28 18.07
CA MET A 44 -15.11 -19.44 17.71
C MET A 44 -13.82 -19.82 18.46
N ARG A 45 -12.68 -19.48 17.84
CA ARG A 45 -11.35 -19.52 18.46
C ARG A 45 -10.61 -18.24 18.15
N LYS A 46 -9.92 -17.71 19.14
CA LYS A 46 -9.15 -16.47 19.05
C LYS A 46 -7.74 -16.68 19.62
N ALA A 47 -6.80 -15.86 19.20
CA ALA A 47 -5.45 -15.82 19.76
C ALA A 47 -4.86 -14.42 19.64
N ALA A 48 -4.15 -13.96 20.67
CA ALA A 48 -3.33 -12.76 20.60
C ALA A 48 -1.99 -13.07 19.91
N GLY A 49 -1.54 -12.18 19.00
CA GLY A 49 -0.32 -12.30 18.21
C GLY A 49 -0.53 -12.95 16.85
N LYS A 50 0.55 -13.49 16.28
CA LYS A 50 0.59 -14.03 14.92
C LYS A 50 -0.38 -15.18 14.68
N ILE A 51 -0.76 -15.39 13.42
CA ILE A 51 -1.68 -16.46 12.99
C ILE A 51 -1.19 -17.87 13.36
N SER A 52 0.10 -18.08 13.49
CA SER A 52 0.67 -19.35 13.98
C SER A 52 0.16 -19.74 15.38
N LYS A 53 -0.16 -18.78 16.25
CA LYS A 53 -0.78 -19.05 17.55
C LYS A 53 -2.22 -19.53 17.40
N LEU A 54 -3.00 -18.85 16.54
CA LEU A 54 -4.37 -19.29 16.22
C LEU A 54 -4.38 -20.68 15.60
N GLU A 55 -3.44 -20.99 14.72
CA GLU A 55 -3.29 -22.33 14.14
C GLU A 55 -3.04 -23.40 15.22
N THR A 56 -2.22 -23.08 16.24
CA THR A 56 -1.99 -23.99 17.37
C THR A 56 -3.27 -24.24 18.15
N VAL A 57 -4.07 -23.19 18.41
CA VAL A 57 -5.38 -23.31 19.08
C VAL A 57 -6.35 -24.16 18.27
N LEU A 58 -6.45 -23.91 16.94
CA LEU A 58 -7.34 -24.67 16.05
C LEU A 58 -6.93 -26.14 15.90
N LYS A 59 -5.63 -26.47 15.99
CA LYS A 59 -5.18 -27.87 16.03
C LYS A 59 -5.56 -28.59 17.31
N ALA A 60 -5.55 -27.90 18.45
CA ALA A 60 -5.93 -28.44 19.74
C ALA A 60 -7.46 -28.53 19.91
N LEU A 61 -8.20 -27.55 19.39
CA LEU A 61 -9.64 -27.40 19.50
C LEU A 61 -10.26 -27.10 18.12
N PRO A 62 -10.38 -28.13 17.25
CA PRO A 62 -10.89 -27.93 15.88
C PRO A 62 -12.31 -27.37 15.84
N LEU A 63 -12.57 -26.57 14.82
CA LEU A 63 -13.93 -26.08 14.50
C LEU A 63 -14.47 -26.86 13.30
N ALA A 64 -15.70 -27.36 13.44
CA ALA A 64 -16.43 -28.07 12.39
C ALA A 64 -17.58 -27.23 11.86
N GLY A 65 -17.72 -27.18 10.53
CA GLY A 65 -18.77 -26.43 9.85
C GLY A 65 -18.31 -25.98 8.47
N SER A 66 -19.26 -25.55 7.65
CA SER A 66 -19.02 -25.19 6.23
C SER A 66 -19.33 -23.74 5.91
N VAL A 67 -19.76 -22.96 6.92
CA VAL A 67 -19.94 -21.50 6.85
C VAL A 67 -19.11 -20.88 7.97
N GLY A 68 -18.35 -19.82 7.67
CA GLY A 68 -17.55 -19.17 8.70
C GLY A 68 -16.92 -17.88 8.24
N ILE A 69 -16.41 -17.14 9.23
CA ILE A 69 -15.71 -15.86 9.08
C ILE A 69 -14.43 -15.87 9.90
N ALA A 70 -13.44 -15.15 9.43
CA ALA A 70 -12.15 -15.04 10.08
C ALA A 70 -11.54 -13.65 9.91
N HIS A 71 -10.67 -13.30 10.86
CA HIS A 71 -10.08 -11.97 10.91
C HIS A 71 -8.65 -12.01 11.42
N THR A 72 -7.80 -11.16 10.85
CA THR A 72 -6.50 -10.79 11.43
C THR A 72 -6.50 -9.30 11.71
N ARG A 73 -6.14 -8.93 12.95
CA ARG A 73 -6.36 -7.60 13.49
C ARG A 73 -5.07 -6.79 13.55
N TRP A 74 -5.21 -5.53 13.18
CA TRP A 74 -4.34 -4.42 13.54
C TRP A 74 -5.11 -3.54 14.51
N ALA A 75 -4.64 -3.44 15.76
CA ALA A 75 -5.38 -2.78 16.83
C ALA A 75 -5.49 -1.27 16.62
N THR A 76 -6.72 -0.77 16.51
CA THR A 76 -7.09 0.65 16.51
C THR A 76 -7.74 1.05 17.84
N HIS A 77 -8.65 0.22 18.37
CA HIS A 77 -9.38 0.40 19.63
C HIS A 77 -9.17 -0.80 20.55
N GLY A 78 -8.75 -0.57 21.78
CA GLY A 78 -8.47 -1.60 22.78
C GLY A 78 -7.15 -2.35 22.58
N ALA A 79 -6.59 -2.88 23.65
CA ALA A 79 -5.31 -3.59 23.68
C ALA A 79 -5.31 -4.83 22.75
N PRO A 80 -4.14 -5.24 22.19
CA PRO A 80 -4.03 -6.45 21.38
C PRO A 80 -4.03 -7.70 22.25
N ASN A 81 -5.20 -8.09 22.74
CA ASN A 81 -5.45 -9.27 23.54
C ASN A 81 -6.52 -10.16 22.90
N GLU A 82 -6.79 -11.32 23.50
CA GLU A 82 -7.76 -12.27 22.98
C GLU A 82 -9.20 -11.76 23.07
N CYS A 83 -9.54 -11.00 24.11
CA CYS A 83 -10.87 -10.43 24.29
C CYS A 83 -11.24 -9.46 23.16
N ASN A 84 -10.29 -8.59 22.80
CA ASN A 84 -10.43 -7.59 21.75
C ASN A 84 -10.16 -8.14 20.34
N ALA A 85 -9.77 -9.41 20.20
CA ALA A 85 -9.63 -10.04 18.89
C ALA A 85 -11.01 -10.28 18.24
N HIS A 86 -11.09 -10.13 16.91
CA HIS A 86 -12.27 -10.53 16.14
C HIS A 86 -12.26 -12.04 15.86
N PRO A 87 -13.41 -12.66 15.62
CA PRO A 87 -14.79 -12.14 15.57
C PRO A 87 -15.33 -11.70 16.94
N HIS A 88 -16.29 -10.75 16.94
CA HIS A 88 -17.12 -10.44 18.10
C HIS A 88 -18.48 -11.13 17.95
N VAL A 89 -19.07 -11.51 19.08
CA VAL A 89 -20.33 -12.24 19.12
C VAL A 89 -21.35 -11.42 19.91
N SER A 90 -22.62 -11.48 19.49
CA SER A 90 -23.73 -10.87 20.21
C SER A 90 -23.91 -11.47 21.61
N MET A 91 -24.59 -10.76 22.51
CA MET A 91 -24.79 -11.19 23.91
C MET A 91 -25.46 -12.55 24.01
N ASP A 92 -26.43 -12.85 23.12
CA ASP A 92 -27.11 -14.15 23.07
C ASP A 92 -26.30 -15.25 22.34
N GLY A 93 -25.13 -14.94 21.79
CA GLY A 93 -24.28 -15.88 21.09
C GLY A 93 -24.74 -16.25 19.68
N THR A 94 -25.80 -15.63 19.15
CA THR A 94 -26.38 -16.02 17.86
C THR A 94 -25.75 -15.37 16.64
N VAL A 95 -25.15 -14.19 16.77
CA VAL A 95 -24.54 -13.42 15.68
C VAL A 95 -23.04 -13.28 15.89
N ALA A 96 -22.25 -13.56 14.87
CA ALA A 96 -20.80 -13.25 14.86
C ALA A 96 -20.45 -12.28 13.74
N VAL A 97 -19.56 -11.31 14.05
CA VAL A 97 -19.15 -10.23 13.15
C VAL A 97 -17.64 -10.08 13.14
N VAL A 98 -17.06 -9.89 11.96
CA VAL A 98 -15.72 -9.36 11.75
C VAL A 98 -15.82 -8.00 11.05
N HIS A 99 -14.91 -7.07 11.38
CA HIS A 99 -15.00 -5.69 10.93
C HIS A 99 -13.62 -5.10 10.65
N ASN A 100 -13.50 -4.45 9.51
CA ASN A 100 -12.43 -3.53 9.14
C ASN A 100 -13.03 -2.13 9.03
N GLY A 101 -12.50 -1.16 9.73
CA GLY A 101 -13.00 0.21 9.73
C GLY A 101 -12.99 0.83 11.11
N ILE A 102 -13.72 1.92 11.25
CA ILE A 102 -13.94 2.63 12.53
C ILE A 102 -15.40 3.05 12.59
N ILE A 103 -16.08 2.71 13.69
CA ILE A 103 -17.42 3.18 14.01
C ILE A 103 -17.28 4.43 14.86
N GLU A 104 -17.42 5.61 14.25
CA GLU A 104 -17.16 6.90 14.90
C GLU A 104 -18.12 7.20 16.06
N ASN A 105 -19.39 6.82 15.91
CA ASN A 105 -20.42 7.01 16.93
C ASN A 105 -20.56 5.84 17.92
N PHE A 106 -19.56 4.92 18.00
CA PHE A 106 -19.65 3.69 18.81
C PHE A 106 -19.94 3.97 20.30
N SER A 107 -19.39 5.03 20.87
CA SER A 107 -19.60 5.37 22.30
C SER A 107 -21.07 5.67 22.61
N LEU A 108 -21.76 6.39 21.72
CA LEU A 108 -23.18 6.70 21.83
C LEU A 108 -24.02 5.42 21.71
N LEU A 109 -23.73 4.59 20.69
CA LEU A 109 -24.44 3.33 20.45
C LEU A 109 -24.23 2.34 21.58
N ARG A 110 -23.01 2.26 22.14
CA ARG A 110 -22.69 1.43 23.31
C ARG A 110 -23.52 1.86 24.52
N SER A 111 -23.60 3.15 24.80
CA SER A 111 -24.41 3.67 25.91
C SER A 111 -25.89 3.37 25.75
N LYS A 112 -26.42 3.47 24.51
CA LYS A 112 -27.81 3.09 24.17
C LYS A 112 -28.08 1.60 24.44
N LEU A 113 -27.20 0.72 23.95
CA LEU A 113 -27.32 -0.72 24.14
C LEU A 113 -27.19 -1.14 25.60
N GLN A 114 -26.27 -0.51 26.37
CA GLN A 114 -26.17 -0.75 27.82
C GLN A 114 -27.44 -0.35 28.57
N ALA A 115 -28.10 0.73 28.16
CA ALA A 115 -29.40 1.12 28.72
C ALA A 115 -30.53 0.10 28.41
N LEU A 116 -30.40 -0.68 27.33
CA LEU A 116 -31.28 -1.81 26.97
C LEU A 116 -30.88 -3.13 27.65
N GLY A 117 -29.79 -3.14 28.44
CA GLY A 117 -29.37 -4.32 29.18
C GLY A 117 -28.28 -5.15 28.50
N TYR A 118 -27.67 -4.68 27.38
CA TYR A 118 -26.57 -5.37 26.74
C TYR A 118 -25.28 -5.23 27.54
N GLU A 119 -24.58 -6.33 27.75
CA GLU A 119 -23.28 -6.39 28.38
C GLU A 119 -22.17 -6.42 27.33
N PHE A 120 -21.10 -5.68 27.57
CA PHE A 120 -19.93 -5.62 26.67
C PHE A 120 -18.72 -6.26 27.34
N VAL A 121 -18.04 -7.15 26.63
CA VAL A 121 -16.86 -7.86 27.12
C VAL A 121 -15.56 -7.30 26.53
N SER A 122 -15.62 -6.57 25.41
CA SER A 122 -14.45 -5.98 24.77
C SER A 122 -14.45 -4.46 24.81
N GLU A 123 -13.28 -3.89 24.50
CA GLU A 123 -13.07 -2.45 24.37
C GLU A 123 -13.23 -1.97 22.93
N THR A 124 -13.59 -2.86 21.99
CA THR A 124 -13.66 -2.55 20.55
C THR A 124 -14.98 -1.86 20.19
N ASP A 125 -14.92 -1.08 19.12
CA ASP A 125 -16.09 -0.50 18.47
C ASP A 125 -16.96 -1.57 17.77
N THR A 126 -16.35 -2.68 17.36
CA THR A 126 -17.01 -3.76 16.58
C THR A 126 -18.04 -4.55 17.40
N GLU A 127 -17.87 -4.71 18.70
CA GLU A 127 -18.84 -5.44 19.53
C GLU A 127 -20.20 -4.74 19.54
N VAL A 128 -20.22 -3.41 19.41
CA VAL A 128 -21.46 -2.63 19.23
C VAL A 128 -22.26 -3.13 18.04
N LEU A 129 -21.58 -3.44 16.94
CA LEU A 129 -22.25 -3.92 15.72
C LEU A 129 -22.90 -5.29 15.90
N ALA A 130 -22.22 -6.22 16.61
CA ALA A 130 -22.80 -7.53 16.91
C ALA A 130 -24.10 -7.43 17.72
N HIS A 131 -24.12 -6.51 18.70
CA HIS A 131 -25.31 -6.26 19.52
C HIS A 131 -26.41 -5.51 18.76
N LEU A 132 -26.05 -4.54 17.91
CA LEU A 132 -27.04 -3.84 17.06
C LEU A 132 -27.74 -4.81 16.10
N ILE A 133 -27.01 -5.74 15.50
CA ILE A 133 -27.59 -6.75 14.60
C ILE A 133 -28.52 -7.69 15.39
N GLN A 134 -28.12 -8.11 16.60
CA GLN A 134 -28.98 -8.90 17.48
C GLN A 134 -30.27 -8.15 17.82
N GLU A 135 -30.20 -6.87 18.19
CA GLU A 135 -31.35 -6.02 18.56
C GLU A 135 -32.29 -5.82 17.39
N ALA A 136 -31.74 -5.63 16.16
CA ALA A 136 -32.54 -5.42 14.95
C ALA A 136 -33.06 -6.71 14.32
N TYR A 137 -32.74 -7.89 14.87
CA TYR A 137 -33.07 -9.15 14.24
C TYR A 137 -34.54 -9.55 14.48
N GLU A 138 -35.38 -9.28 13.50
CA GLU A 138 -36.78 -9.71 13.48
C GLU A 138 -36.97 -10.95 12.58
N ASP A 139 -36.88 -10.79 11.27
CA ASP A 139 -37.26 -11.81 10.28
C ASP A 139 -36.05 -12.44 9.55
N SER A 140 -35.01 -11.67 9.21
CA SER A 140 -33.86 -12.15 8.43
C SER A 140 -32.56 -11.46 8.80
N LEU A 141 -31.44 -12.15 8.58
CA LEU A 141 -30.10 -11.62 8.86
C LEU A 141 -29.78 -10.42 7.98
N GLU A 142 -30.14 -10.44 6.70
CA GLU A 142 -29.89 -9.34 5.78
C GLU A 142 -30.58 -8.05 6.22
N GLN A 143 -31.86 -8.12 6.67
CA GLN A 143 -32.59 -6.96 7.16
C GLN A 143 -31.97 -6.44 8.47
N ALA A 144 -31.65 -7.34 9.40
CA ALA A 144 -31.02 -6.98 10.67
C ALA A 144 -29.67 -6.25 10.46
N VAL A 145 -28.88 -6.69 9.48
CA VAL A 145 -27.61 -6.02 9.10
C VAL A 145 -27.90 -4.65 8.51
N MET A 146 -28.87 -4.50 7.60
CA MET A 146 -29.24 -3.19 7.03
C MET A 146 -29.66 -2.20 8.11
N ASP A 147 -30.52 -2.62 9.03
CA ASP A 147 -31.06 -1.78 10.10
C ASP A 147 -29.95 -1.37 11.10
N ALA A 148 -29.05 -2.28 11.41
CA ALA A 148 -27.87 -1.97 12.23
C ALA A 148 -26.94 -0.97 11.53
N LEU A 149 -26.64 -1.18 10.24
CA LEU A 149 -25.76 -0.31 9.48
C LEU A 149 -26.34 1.10 9.25
N SER A 150 -27.66 1.25 9.22
CA SER A 150 -28.33 2.55 9.12
C SER A 150 -28.06 3.47 10.33
N GLN A 151 -27.67 2.90 11.48
CA GLN A 151 -27.37 3.62 12.72
C GLN A 151 -25.89 3.96 12.86
N ILE A 152 -25.02 3.44 11.95
CA ILE A 152 -23.55 3.59 12.06
C ILE A 152 -23.04 4.79 11.27
N GLU A 153 -22.27 5.62 11.94
CA GLU A 153 -21.42 6.65 11.33
C GLU A 153 -19.98 6.13 11.27
N GLY A 154 -19.29 6.38 10.13
CA GLY A 154 -17.92 5.95 9.92
C GLY A 154 -17.74 4.97 8.75
N THR A 155 -16.69 4.18 8.80
CA THR A 155 -16.29 3.25 7.72
C THR A 155 -16.39 1.80 8.18
N TYR A 156 -16.79 0.92 7.25
CA TYR A 156 -16.85 -0.51 7.55
C TYR A 156 -16.62 -1.39 6.30
N GLY A 157 -15.95 -2.50 6.51
CA GLY A 157 -16.02 -3.71 5.69
C GLY A 157 -16.30 -4.85 6.66
N ILE A 158 -17.44 -5.50 6.56
CA ILE A 158 -17.89 -6.51 7.51
C ILE A 158 -18.22 -7.84 6.86
N ALA A 159 -18.06 -8.91 7.63
CA ALA A 159 -18.69 -10.19 7.32
C ALA A 159 -19.40 -10.70 8.57
N VAL A 160 -20.62 -11.21 8.37
CA VAL A 160 -21.56 -11.59 9.42
C VAL A 160 -22.12 -12.97 9.16
N ILE A 161 -22.18 -13.81 10.20
CA ILE A 161 -22.90 -15.09 10.22
C ILE A 161 -23.83 -15.15 11.43
N SER A 162 -24.94 -15.92 11.31
CA SER A 162 -25.88 -16.07 12.41
C SER A 162 -26.43 -17.49 12.50
N SER A 163 -26.57 -17.99 13.74
CA SER A 163 -27.20 -19.29 13.98
C SER A 163 -28.74 -19.30 13.69
N ARG A 164 -29.32 -18.12 13.55
CA ARG A 164 -30.75 -17.98 13.15
C ARG A 164 -30.90 -18.13 11.62
N ASP A 165 -29.86 -17.86 10.85
CA ASP A 165 -29.75 -18.03 9.38
C ASP A 165 -28.46 -18.79 9.02
N PRO A 166 -28.37 -20.10 9.37
CA PRO A 166 -27.10 -20.83 9.36
C PRO A 166 -26.49 -21.06 7.97
N ASP A 167 -27.29 -20.92 6.91
CA ASP A 167 -26.90 -21.11 5.52
C ASP A 167 -26.60 -19.78 4.80
N LYS A 168 -26.43 -18.67 5.54
CA LYS A 168 -26.13 -17.36 4.98
C LYS A 168 -24.81 -16.78 5.50
N LEU A 169 -24.14 -16.06 4.63
CA LEU A 169 -23.01 -15.19 4.93
C LEU A 169 -23.33 -13.81 4.37
N ILE A 170 -23.35 -12.80 5.23
CA ILE A 170 -23.59 -11.41 4.81
C ILE A 170 -22.26 -10.67 4.78
N ALA A 171 -22.02 -9.87 3.73
CA ALA A 171 -20.90 -8.95 3.65
C ALA A 171 -21.39 -7.56 3.30
N ALA A 172 -20.88 -6.51 3.95
CA ALA A 172 -21.25 -5.14 3.62
C ALA A 172 -20.04 -4.22 3.63
N ARG A 173 -20.10 -3.17 2.81
CA ARG A 173 -18.98 -2.26 2.62
C ARG A 173 -19.40 -0.78 2.67
N LYS A 174 -18.56 0.03 3.35
CA LYS A 174 -18.51 1.48 3.25
C LYS A 174 -17.10 1.96 3.64
N GLY A 175 -16.33 2.45 2.68
CA GLY A 175 -14.98 2.97 2.89
C GLY A 175 -13.87 1.92 3.01
N SER A 176 -14.09 0.75 3.63
CA SER A 176 -13.10 -0.33 3.75
C SER A 176 -13.26 -1.37 2.64
N PRO A 177 -12.16 -1.80 1.97
CA PRO A 177 -12.27 -2.70 0.82
C PRO A 177 -12.83 -4.07 1.18
N LEU A 178 -13.76 -4.56 0.34
CA LEU A 178 -14.33 -5.90 0.45
C LEU A 178 -14.74 -6.42 -0.93
N LEU A 179 -14.59 -7.71 -1.15
CA LEU A 179 -14.94 -8.39 -2.40
C LEU A 179 -15.54 -9.78 -2.13
N ILE A 180 -16.26 -10.29 -3.14
CA ILE A 180 -16.76 -11.66 -3.18
C ILE A 180 -15.90 -12.45 -4.16
N GLY A 181 -15.48 -13.66 -3.78
CA GLY A 181 -14.87 -14.63 -4.68
C GLY A 181 -15.90 -15.67 -5.13
N LEU A 182 -15.90 -15.98 -6.42
CA LEU A 182 -16.84 -16.93 -7.03
C LEU A 182 -16.12 -18.24 -7.33
N GLY A 183 -16.41 -19.29 -6.57
CA GLY A 183 -15.98 -20.66 -6.79
C GLY A 183 -17.06 -21.54 -7.43
N ASP A 184 -16.78 -22.81 -7.57
CA ASP A 184 -17.74 -23.80 -8.07
C ASP A 184 -18.52 -24.40 -6.89
N GLY A 185 -19.75 -23.92 -6.69
CA GLY A 185 -20.59 -24.30 -5.54
C GLY A 185 -20.07 -23.76 -4.20
N GLU A 186 -19.18 -22.81 -4.21
CA GLU A 186 -18.62 -22.18 -3.01
C GLU A 186 -18.36 -20.69 -3.24
N TYR A 187 -18.51 -19.88 -2.19
CA TYR A 187 -18.33 -18.45 -2.24
C TYR A 187 -17.44 -17.96 -1.10
N TYR A 188 -16.72 -16.89 -1.38
CA TYR A 188 -15.75 -16.29 -0.48
C TYR A 188 -16.06 -14.81 -0.27
N VAL A 189 -15.74 -14.30 0.91
CA VAL A 189 -15.66 -12.88 1.19
C VAL A 189 -14.21 -12.58 1.57
N ALA A 190 -13.63 -11.53 1.04
CA ALA A 190 -12.26 -11.16 1.39
C ALA A 190 -12.05 -9.65 1.35
N SER A 191 -11.21 -9.14 2.23
CA SER A 191 -10.75 -7.74 2.19
C SER A 191 -9.61 -7.53 1.19
N ASP A 192 -9.01 -8.61 0.67
CA ASP A 192 -7.98 -8.58 -0.35
C ASP A 192 -8.00 -9.89 -1.15
N VAL A 193 -7.80 -9.78 -2.45
CA VAL A 193 -7.86 -10.92 -3.36
C VAL A 193 -6.83 -12.01 -3.06
N SER A 194 -5.68 -11.65 -2.49
CA SER A 194 -4.63 -12.60 -2.12
C SER A 194 -5.11 -13.71 -1.19
N ALA A 195 -6.11 -13.43 -0.34
CA ALA A 195 -6.70 -14.41 0.58
C ALA A 195 -7.33 -15.61 -0.12
N ILE A 196 -7.94 -15.38 -1.29
CA ILE A 196 -8.79 -16.36 -1.99
C ILE A 196 -8.21 -16.84 -3.33
N LEU A 197 -7.05 -16.33 -3.73
CA LEU A 197 -6.45 -16.59 -5.05
C LEU A 197 -6.15 -18.09 -5.31
N ALA A 198 -5.96 -18.89 -4.25
CA ALA A 198 -5.83 -20.34 -4.36
C ALA A 198 -7.11 -21.06 -4.77
N HIS A 199 -8.25 -20.44 -4.55
CA HIS A 199 -9.55 -21.05 -4.73
C HIS A 199 -10.26 -20.50 -5.96
N THR A 200 -10.17 -19.20 -6.20
CA THR A 200 -10.79 -18.56 -7.36
C THR A 200 -10.05 -17.31 -7.80
N ARG A 201 -10.14 -17.02 -9.10
CA ARG A 201 -9.70 -15.76 -9.72
C ARG A 201 -10.86 -14.89 -10.19
N GLN A 202 -12.10 -15.37 -10.04
CA GLN A 202 -13.29 -14.60 -10.37
C GLN A 202 -13.78 -13.87 -9.13
N VAL A 203 -13.83 -12.54 -9.21
CA VAL A 203 -14.18 -11.70 -8.07
C VAL A 203 -15.20 -10.65 -8.45
N VAL A 204 -16.01 -10.26 -7.47
CA VAL A 204 -16.90 -9.11 -7.53
C VAL A 204 -16.47 -8.12 -6.46
N TYR A 205 -16.00 -6.95 -6.88
CA TYR A 205 -15.70 -5.87 -5.95
C TYR A 205 -16.99 -5.20 -5.50
N LEU A 206 -17.16 -5.05 -4.19
CA LEU A 206 -18.30 -4.29 -3.64
C LEU A 206 -18.01 -2.80 -3.72
N ASP A 207 -19.04 -2.00 -3.95
CA ASP A 207 -19.00 -0.54 -3.85
C ASP A 207 -19.49 -0.07 -2.47
N ASP A 208 -19.27 1.19 -2.13
CA ASP A 208 -19.75 1.76 -0.87
C ASP A 208 -21.29 1.75 -0.81
N GLY A 209 -21.85 1.16 0.25
CA GLY A 209 -23.27 0.94 0.43
C GLY A 209 -23.77 -0.42 -0.06
N ASP A 210 -22.91 -1.25 -0.66
CA ASP A 210 -23.29 -2.61 -1.06
C ASP A 210 -23.40 -3.53 0.15
N ILE A 211 -24.46 -4.36 0.12
CA ILE A 211 -24.70 -5.46 1.05
C ILE A 211 -24.85 -6.74 0.23
N ALA A 212 -23.92 -7.64 0.38
CA ALA A 212 -23.92 -8.92 -0.32
C ALA A 212 -24.47 -10.02 0.58
N VAL A 213 -25.43 -10.77 0.07
CA VAL A 213 -26.03 -11.96 0.69
C VAL A 213 -25.52 -13.17 -0.09
N LEU A 214 -24.77 -14.04 0.58
CA LEU A 214 -24.22 -15.25 0.00
C LEU A 214 -24.88 -16.48 0.65
N ASP A 215 -25.24 -17.45 -0.17
CA ASP A 215 -25.65 -18.79 0.23
C ASP A 215 -24.95 -19.84 -0.62
N ARG A 216 -25.26 -21.12 -0.45
CA ARG A 216 -24.65 -22.21 -1.24
C ARG A 216 -25.05 -22.23 -2.72
N HIS A 217 -26.08 -21.50 -3.09
CA HIS A 217 -26.67 -21.51 -4.43
C HIS A 217 -26.29 -20.28 -5.23
N GLY A 218 -25.82 -19.21 -4.55
CA GLY A 218 -25.50 -17.98 -5.23
C GLY A 218 -25.14 -16.81 -4.30
N TYR A 219 -25.12 -15.65 -4.92
CA TYR A 219 -24.97 -14.38 -4.21
C TYR A 219 -25.91 -13.34 -4.81
N ARG A 220 -26.34 -12.40 -3.99
CA ARG A 220 -27.06 -11.19 -4.39
C ARG A 220 -26.36 -10.00 -3.76
N VAL A 221 -26.34 -8.89 -4.47
CA VAL A 221 -25.85 -7.61 -3.94
C VAL A 221 -27.05 -6.68 -3.85
N LEU A 222 -27.26 -6.07 -2.69
CA LEU A 222 -28.34 -5.14 -2.40
C LEU A 222 -27.76 -3.77 -2.09
N ASP A 223 -28.50 -2.70 -2.37
CA ASP A 223 -28.20 -1.36 -1.84
C ASP A 223 -28.87 -1.15 -0.46
N ASN A 224 -28.66 0.03 0.13
CA ASN A 224 -29.25 0.39 1.42
C ASN A 224 -30.81 0.44 1.42
N ASP A 225 -31.44 0.45 0.26
CA ASP A 225 -32.90 0.40 0.09
C ASP A 225 -33.40 -1.03 -0.24
N ALA A 226 -32.56 -2.04 -0.05
CA ALA A 226 -32.81 -3.46 -0.37
C ALA A 226 -33.07 -3.74 -1.87
N ARG A 227 -32.63 -2.86 -2.79
CA ARG A 227 -32.76 -3.09 -4.22
C ARG A 227 -31.59 -3.91 -4.72
N GLU A 228 -31.87 -4.90 -5.56
CA GLU A 228 -30.82 -5.74 -6.13
C GLU A 228 -29.94 -4.97 -7.14
N MET A 229 -28.64 -4.97 -6.89
CA MET A 229 -27.63 -4.30 -7.69
C MET A 229 -26.83 -5.31 -8.52
N ARG A 230 -26.59 -4.99 -9.77
CA ARG A 230 -25.70 -5.80 -10.61
C ARG A 230 -24.28 -5.28 -10.52
N ARG A 231 -23.33 -6.15 -10.19
CA ARG A 231 -21.89 -5.87 -10.16
C ARG A 231 -21.18 -6.73 -11.19
N SER A 232 -20.15 -6.16 -11.82
CA SER A 232 -19.38 -6.88 -12.82
C SER A 232 -18.43 -7.90 -12.17
N VAL A 233 -18.35 -9.09 -12.78
CA VAL A 233 -17.34 -10.08 -12.40
C VAL A 233 -16.02 -9.70 -13.04
N SER A 234 -14.98 -9.57 -12.25
CA SER A 234 -13.61 -9.31 -12.67
C SER A 234 -12.76 -10.57 -12.57
N LYS A 235 -11.83 -10.75 -13.50
CA LYS A 235 -10.84 -11.83 -13.42
C LYS A 235 -9.50 -11.27 -12.96
N VAL A 236 -8.94 -11.90 -11.93
CA VAL A 236 -7.62 -11.54 -11.40
C VAL A 236 -6.53 -12.29 -12.18
N ASP A 237 -5.56 -11.56 -12.71
CA ASP A 237 -4.47 -12.12 -13.53
C ASP A 237 -3.26 -12.61 -12.73
N TRP A 238 -3.26 -12.42 -11.41
CA TRP A 238 -2.18 -12.90 -10.54
C TRP A 238 -2.19 -14.42 -10.40
N ASP A 239 -1.00 -15.01 -10.30
CA ASP A 239 -0.84 -16.42 -9.96
C ASP A 239 -0.28 -16.60 -8.53
N LEU A 240 -0.37 -17.84 -8.03
CA LEU A 240 0.09 -18.19 -6.67
C LEU A 240 1.60 -17.97 -6.49
N GLY A 241 2.40 -18.24 -7.52
CA GLY A 241 3.87 -18.07 -7.45
C GLY A 241 4.27 -16.61 -7.20
N GLN A 242 3.44 -15.66 -7.63
CA GLN A 242 3.70 -14.24 -7.40
C GLN A 242 3.52 -13.83 -5.94
N ILE A 243 2.65 -14.51 -5.18
CA ILE A 243 2.40 -14.24 -3.76
C ILE A 243 3.19 -15.15 -2.82
N GLU A 244 4.12 -15.96 -3.33
CA GLU A 244 5.06 -16.80 -2.58
C GLU A 244 6.45 -16.19 -2.59
N ARG A 245 7.31 -16.58 -1.63
CA ARG A 245 8.69 -16.06 -1.53
C ARG A 245 9.61 -16.50 -2.66
N GLY A 246 9.29 -17.57 -3.38
CA GLY A 246 10.06 -18.02 -4.54
C GLY A 246 11.53 -18.36 -4.24
N GLY A 247 11.84 -18.88 -3.04
CA GLY A 247 13.21 -19.22 -2.61
C GLY A 247 13.96 -18.08 -1.90
N TYR A 248 13.43 -16.86 -1.86
CA TYR A 248 14.01 -15.75 -1.10
C TYR A 248 13.73 -15.88 0.41
N ALA A 249 14.64 -15.38 1.24
CA ALA A 249 14.47 -15.39 2.69
C ALA A 249 13.25 -14.54 3.14
N HIS A 250 13.00 -13.42 2.45
CA HIS A 250 11.95 -12.46 2.76
C HIS A 250 11.26 -11.96 1.49
N PHE A 251 10.01 -11.51 1.62
CA PHE A 251 9.27 -10.89 0.51
C PHE A 251 9.95 -9.61 0.04
N MET A 252 10.39 -8.76 0.96
CA MET A 252 11.09 -7.52 0.60
C MET A 252 12.31 -7.78 -0.29
N LEU A 253 13.12 -8.81 -0.01
CA LEU A 253 14.26 -9.15 -0.85
C LEU A 253 13.81 -9.60 -2.24
N LYS A 254 12.81 -10.50 -2.32
CA LYS A 254 12.21 -10.91 -3.60
C LYS A 254 11.76 -9.70 -4.40
N GLU A 255 11.02 -8.80 -3.78
CA GLU A 255 10.46 -7.60 -4.41
C GLU A 255 11.54 -6.63 -4.90
N ILE A 256 12.66 -6.51 -4.18
CA ILE A 256 13.83 -5.75 -4.64
C ILE A 256 14.42 -6.41 -5.90
N PHE A 257 14.54 -7.74 -5.93
CA PHE A 257 15.08 -8.47 -7.08
C PHE A 257 14.11 -8.59 -8.26
N GLU A 258 12.83 -8.38 -8.05
CA GLU A 258 11.82 -8.33 -9.12
C GLU A 258 11.79 -7.01 -9.90
N GLN A 259 12.47 -5.96 -9.43
CA GLN A 259 12.41 -4.62 -10.03
C GLN A 259 12.74 -4.58 -11.53
N PRO A 260 13.75 -5.30 -12.06
CA PRO A 260 13.99 -5.30 -13.51
C PRO A 260 12.74 -5.71 -14.31
N GLN A 261 12.12 -6.81 -13.89
CA GLN A 261 10.94 -7.35 -14.57
C GLN A 261 9.71 -6.46 -14.39
N THR A 262 9.52 -5.90 -13.19
CA THR A 262 8.34 -5.06 -12.91
C THR A 262 8.42 -3.70 -13.59
N ILE A 263 9.61 -3.12 -13.72
CA ILE A 263 9.85 -1.90 -14.51
C ILE A 263 9.54 -2.18 -16.00
N GLU A 264 10.02 -3.30 -16.54
CA GLU A 264 9.71 -3.72 -17.90
C GLU A 264 8.19 -3.89 -18.10
N ASN A 265 7.49 -4.54 -17.16
CA ASN A 265 6.04 -4.69 -17.19
C ASN A 265 5.32 -3.33 -17.17
N THR A 266 5.81 -2.37 -16.39
CA THR A 266 5.28 -1.00 -16.33
C THR A 266 5.37 -0.30 -17.69
N MET A 267 6.43 -0.54 -18.44
CA MET A 267 6.67 0.09 -19.75
C MET A 267 6.07 -0.67 -20.94
N ARG A 268 5.70 -1.93 -20.77
CA ARG A 268 5.33 -2.85 -21.87
C ARG A 268 4.22 -2.27 -22.76
N GLY A 269 4.53 -2.07 -24.05
CA GLY A 269 3.62 -1.54 -25.07
C GLY A 269 3.26 -0.07 -24.90
N ARG A 270 4.01 0.67 -24.06
CA ARG A 270 3.72 2.08 -23.75
C ARG A 270 4.75 3.05 -24.33
N LEU A 271 5.95 2.62 -24.65
CA LEU A 271 6.97 3.47 -25.27
C LEU A 271 6.83 3.44 -26.79
N LEU A 272 6.98 4.60 -27.42
CA LEU A 272 6.90 4.81 -28.86
C LEU A 272 8.25 5.34 -29.36
N ASP A 273 9.10 4.43 -29.80
CA ASP A 273 10.51 4.70 -30.17
C ASP A 273 10.63 5.72 -31.29
N ASP A 274 9.86 5.55 -32.37
CA ASP A 274 9.92 6.40 -33.56
C ASP A 274 9.61 7.86 -33.25
N THR A 275 8.65 8.11 -32.38
CA THR A 275 8.16 9.46 -32.05
C THR A 275 8.77 10.01 -30.76
N GLY A 276 9.50 9.18 -29.99
CA GLY A 276 10.10 9.56 -28.72
C GLY A 276 9.06 10.04 -27.70
N THR A 277 8.00 9.27 -27.50
CA THR A 277 6.90 9.60 -26.56
C THR A 277 6.35 8.33 -25.90
N ALA A 278 5.35 8.50 -25.02
CA ALA A 278 4.65 7.38 -24.40
C ALA A 278 3.15 7.37 -24.77
N LYS A 279 2.59 6.16 -24.85
CA LYS A 279 1.15 5.91 -25.01
C LYS A 279 0.57 5.36 -23.71
N LEU A 280 -0.33 6.11 -23.09
CA LEU A 280 -1.01 5.75 -21.85
C LEU A 280 -2.52 5.71 -22.10
N GLY A 281 -3.02 4.56 -22.55
CA GLY A 281 -4.42 4.41 -23.01
C GLY A 281 -5.47 4.58 -21.90
N GLY A 282 -5.12 4.36 -20.65
CA GLY A 282 -6.04 4.46 -19.52
C GLY A 282 -6.27 5.88 -18.99
N LEU A 283 -5.63 6.91 -19.54
CA LEU A 283 -5.82 8.29 -19.08
C LEU A 283 -7.24 8.81 -19.34
N ASN A 284 -7.95 8.24 -20.34
CA ASN A 284 -9.29 8.67 -20.75
C ASN A 284 -9.36 10.18 -21.07
N LEU A 285 -8.27 10.75 -21.57
CA LEU A 285 -8.10 12.14 -21.96
C LEU A 285 -7.47 12.20 -23.35
N SER A 286 -8.01 13.04 -24.21
CA SER A 286 -7.39 13.39 -25.48
C SER A 286 -6.15 14.27 -25.27
N ASP A 287 -5.30 14.38 -26.30
CA ASP A 287 -4.13 15.26 -26.26
C ASP A 287 -4.53 16.73 -26.11
N GLU A 288 -5.67 17.13 -26.68
CA GLU A 288 -6.22 18.48 -26.55
C GLU A 288 -6.72 18.77 -25.13
N GLU A 289 -7.37 17.79 -24.48
CA GLU A 289 -7.79 17.91 -23.07
C GLU A 289 -6.58 18.00 -22.14
N LEU A 290 -5.52 17.20 -22.36
CA LEU A 290 -4.29 17.28 -21.60
C LEU A 290 -3.61 18.66 -21.68
N LEU A 291 -3.71 19.33 -22.82
CA LEU A 291 -3.14 20.66 -23.03
C LEU A 291 -3.95 21.80 -22.37
N ARG A 292 -5.18 21.54 -21.95
CA ARG A 292 -6.03 22.55 -21.25
C ARG A 292 -5.65 22.79 -19.80
N PHE A 293 -4.96 21.87 -19.17
CA PHE A 293 -4.59 22.02 -17.77
C PHE A 293 -3.47 23.05 -17.60
N ASP A 294 -3.65 23.96 -16.65
CA ASP A 294 -2.71 25.03 -16.32
C ASP A 294 -1.74 24.61 -15.21
N ASN A 295 -2.19 23.70 -14.36
CA ASN A 295 -1.43 23.21 -13.24
C ASN A 295 -1.74 21.75 -12.93
N ILE A 296 -0.78 21.07 -12.29
CA ILE A 296 -0.94 19.70 -11.82
C ILE A 296 -0.78 19.67 -10.30
N VAL A 297 -1.60 18.88 -9.65
CA VAL A 297 -1.43 18.53 -8.24
C VAL A 297 -1.16 17.03 -8.17
N LEU A 298 -0.03 16.66 -7.58
CA LEU A 298 0.29 15.28 -7.22
C LEU A 298 0.03 15.10 -5.73
N THR A 299 -0.75 14.09 -5.34
CA THR A 299 -1.04 13.84 -3.94
C THR A 299 -0.93 12.36 -3.60
N ALA A 300 -0.28 12.05 -2.48
CA ALA A 300 0.01 10.70 -2.04
C ALA A 300 0.45 10.66 -0.57
N CYS A 301 0.74 9.45 -0.06
CA CYS A 301 1.30 9.21 1.28
C CYS A 301 2.60 8.42 1.19
N GLY A 302 3.53 8.63 2.13
CA GLY A 302 4.75 7.84 2.33
C GLY A 302 5.62 7.71 1.07
N THR A 303 6.02 6.49 0.73
CA THR A 303 6.83 6.17 -0.46
C THR A 303 6.22 6.70 -1.76
N SER A 304 4.89 6.64 -1.91
CA SER A 304 4.20 7.20 -3.08
C SER A 304 4.29 8.73 -3.14
N TRP A 305 4.37 9.42 -2.01
CA TRP A 305 4.63 10.86 -1.96
C TRP A 305 6.08 11.18 -2.40
N HIS A 306 7.06 10.36 -2.04
CA HIS A 306 8.43 10.51 -2.54
C HIS A 306 8.49 10.33 -4.07
N SER A 307 7.76 9.37 -4.63
CA SER A 307 7.65 9.22 -6.10
C SER A 307 6.97 10.43 -6.75
N ALA A 308 5.96 11.00 -6.08
CA ALA A 308 5.29 12.22 -6.52
C ALA A 308 6.23 13.42 -6.57
N LEU A 309 7.13 13.58 -5.59
CA LEU A 309 8.13 14.65 -5.59
C LEU A 309 9.06 14.57 -6.81
N ILE A 310 9.52 13.37 -7.16
CA ILE A 310 10.34 13.14 -8.37
C ILE A 310 9.53 13.49 -9.62
N GLY A 311 8.30 12.96 -9.72
CA GLY A 311 7.40 13.23 -10.85
C GLY A 311 7.05 14.71 -11.01
N GLY A 312 6.85 15.42 -9.90
CA GLY A 312 6.60 16.87 -9.89
C GLY A 312 7.76 17.66 -10.48
N MET A 313 8.99 17.35 -10.06
CA MET A 313 10.21 17.96 -10.64
C MET A 313 10.33 17.66 -12.14
N MET A 314 10.04 16.43 -12.57
CA MET A 314 10.07 16.05 -13.99
C MET A 314 9.02 16.83 -14.82
N LEU A 315 7.81 17.00 -14.29
CA LEU A 315 6.73 17.75 -14.95
C LEU A 315 7.10 19.23 -15.11
N GLU A 316 7.67 19.86 -14.09
CA GLU A 316 8.11 21.25 -14.17
C GLU A 316 9.31 21.40 -15.12
N ASP A 317 10.27 20.49 -15.09
CA ASP A 317 11.46 20.55 -15.93
C ASP A 317 11.16 20.29 -17.41
N LEU A 318 10.46 19.20 -17.73
CA LEU A 318 10.26 18.75 -19.11
C LEU A 318 8.97 19.26 -19.74
N ALA A 319 7.85 19.23 -19.01
CA ALA A 319 6.55 19.65 -19.53
C ALA A 319 6.28 21.15 -19.29
N ARG A 320 7.10 21.83 -18.50
CA ARG A 320 6.99 23.25 -18.18
C ARG A 320 5.59 23.63 -17.67
N ILE A 321 5.03 22.78 -16.79
CA ILE A 321 3.72 22.99 -16.17
C ILE A 321 3.89 23.11 -14.65
N PRO A 322 3.34 24.16 -14.01
CA PRO A 322 3.37 24.31 -12.56
C PRO A 322 2.81 23.06 -11.89
N THR A 323 3.59 22.46 -11.01
CA THR A 323 3.22 21.21 -10.35
C THR A 323 3.41 21.32 -8.86
N LYS A 324 2.35 21.04 -8.10
CA LYS A 324 2.37 21.02 -6.64
C LYS A 324 2.30 19.59 -6.14
N VAL A 325 3.15 19.27 -5.18
CA VAL A 325 3.15 17.94 -4.54
C VAL A 325 2.74 18.08 -3.09
N GLU A 326 1.69 17.36 -2.70
CA GLU A 326 1.06 17.50 -1.39
C GLU A 326 0.96 16.15 -0.69
N TYR A 327 1.08 16.15 0.64
CA TYR A 327 0.60 15.02 1.42
C TYR A 327 -0.92 14.91 1.31
N ALA A 328 -1.43 13.71 1.06
CA ALA A 328 -2.87 13.49 0.88
C ALA A 328 -3.67 13.85 2.15
N SER A 329 -3.15 13.53 3.33
CA SER A 329 -3.72 13.90 4.62
C SER A 329 -3.89 15.42 4.78
N GLU A 330 -2.88 16.21 4.36
CA GLU A 330 -2.91 17.66 4.47
C GLU A 330 -3.76 18.33 3.39
N PHE A 331 -3.68 17.81 2.15
CA PHE A 331 -4.45 18.33 1.01
C PHE A 331 -5.94 18.37 1.32
N ARG A 332 -6.48 17.32 1.91
CA ARG A 332 -7.89 17.18 2.25
C ARG A 332 -8.42 18.30 3.14
N TYR A 333 -7.65 18.72 4.16
CA TYR A 333 -8.14 19.62 5.21
C TYR A 333 -7.76 21.08 5.02
N ARG A 334 -6.76 21.41 4.21
CA ARG A 334 -6.24 22.77 4.07
C ARG A 334 -7.02 23.69 3.13
N ASN A 335 -8.21 23.30 2.63
CA ASN A 335 -9.00 24.05 1.65
C ASN A 335 -8.19 24.37 0.38
N PRO A 336 -7.80 23.35 -0.43
CA PRO A 336 -6.89 23.53 -1.54
C PRO A 336 -7.48 24.39 -2.66
N VAL A 337 -6.63 25.19 -3.32
CA VAL A 337 -7.01 25.93 -4.52
C VAL A 337 -6.98 24.98 -5.71
N VAL A 338 -8.16 24.58 -6.15
CA VAL A 338 -8.39 23.62 -7.25
C VAL A 338 -9.46 24.19 -8.17
N THR A 339 -9.28 24.04 -9.47
CA THR A 339 -10.20 24.50 -10.50
C THR A 339 -10.44 23.39 -11.54
N ASP A 340 -11.35 23.60 -12.47
CA ASP A 340 -11.59 22.74 -13.64
C ASP A 340 -10.39 22.67 -14.62
N ARG A 341 -9.40 23.54 -14.43
CA ARG A 341 -8.12 23.54 -15.17
C ARG A 341 -6.98 22.88 -14.39
N THR A 342 -7.28 22.29 -13.23
CA THR A 342 -6.33 21.52 -12.42
C THR A 342 -6.44 20.04 -12.75
N LEU A 343 -5.32 19.40 -13.08
CA LEU A 343 -5.21 17.94 -13.13
C LEU A 343 -4.69 17.43 -11.80
N CYS A 344 -5.51 16.67 -11.08
CA CYS A 344 -5.10 16.03 -9.83
C CYS A 344 -4.71 14.57 -10.10
N ILE A 345 -3.45 14.21 -9.83
CA ILE A 345 -2.94 12.84 -9.98
C ILE A 345 -2.69 12.28 -8.60
N VAL A 346 -3.40 11.21 -8.26
CA VAL A 346 -3.24 10.49 -6.99
C VAL A 346 -2.42 9.23 -7.19
N ILE A 347 -1.50 8.95 -6.26
CA ILE A 347 -0.57 7.84 -6.38
C ILE A 347 -0.71 6.93 -5.17
N SER A 348 -1.00 5.64 -5.39
CA SER A 348 -1.13 4.65 -4.32
C SER A 348 -0.79 3.25 -4.83
N GLN A 349 0.05 2.53 -4.09
CA GLN A 349 0.34 1.13 -4.42
C GLN A 349 -0.93 0.28 -4.32
N SER A 350 -1.65 0.33 -3.22
CA SER A 350 -2.88 -0.46 -3.00
C SER A 350 -4.11 0.06 -3.75
N GLY A 351 -4.13 1.39 -4.03
CA GLY A 351 -5.32 2.07 -4.51
C GLY A 351 -6.47 2.16 -3.48
N GLU A 352 -6.14 1.90 -2.19
CA GLU A 352 -7.09 1.85 -1.07
C GLU A 352 -6.65 2.71 0.12
N THR A 353 -5.61 3.55 -0.04
CA THR A 353 -5.12 4.42 1.03
C THR A 353 -6.17 5.48 1.34
N ALA A 354 -6.67 5.51 2.59
CA ALA A 354 -7.81 6.34 2.99
C ALA A 354 -7.59 7.83 2.68
N ASP A 355 -6.48 8.40 3.13
CA ASP A 355 -6.16 9.81 2.88
C ASP A 355 -6.05 10.13 1.39
N THR A 356 -5.42 9.23 0.60
CA THR A 356 -5.25 9.43 -0.84
C THR A 356 -6.59 9.38 -1.58
N LEU A 357 -7.47 8.48 -1.18
CA LEU A 357 -8.83 8.39 -1.71
C LEU A 357 -9.65 9.63 -1.36
N ALA A 358 -9.58 10.07 -0.11
CA ALA A 358 -10.28 11.26 0.36
C ALA A 358 -9.77 12.55 -0.34
N ALA A 359 -8.45 12.68 -0.53
CA ALA A 359 -7.85 13.78 -1.28
C ALA A 359 -8.32 13.80 -2.75
N MET A 360 -8.43 12.63 -3.39
CA MET A 360 -8.99 12.52 -4.75
C MET A 360 -10.45 12.97 -4.80
N ARG A 361 -11.28 12.50 -3.87
CA ARG A 361 -12.71 12.89 -3.78
C ARG A 361 -12.86 14.38 -3.55
N GLU A 362 -12.04 14.98 -2.66
CA GLU A 362 -12.01 16.43 -2.42
C GLU A 362 -11.64 17.22 -3.69
N ALA A 363 -10.58 16.79 -4.40
CA ALA A 363 -10.20 17.42 -5.66
C ALA A 363 -11.33 17.35 -6.70
N LYS A 364 -11.99 16.20 -6.82
CA LYS A 364 -13.09 15.96 -7.74
C LYS A 364 -14.32 16.81 -7.42
N GLN A 365 -14.69 16.94 -6.14
CA GLN A 365 -15.78 17.82 -5.69
C GLN A 365 -15.52 19.29 -6.01
N ARG A 366 -14.25 19.70 -6.07
CA ARG A 366 -13.84 21.06 -6.45
C ARG A 366 -13.71 21.29 -7.96
N GLY A 367 -14.01 20.26 -8.75
CA GLY A 367 -14.04 20.33 -10.22
C GLY A 367 -12.74 19.93 -10.91
N ALA A 368 -11.70 19.46 -10.20
CA ALA A 368 -10.50 18.93 -10.86
C ALA A 368 -10.81 17.65 -11.61
N ARG A 369 -10.11 17.43 -12.72
CA ARG A 369 -10.00 16.13 -13.35
C ARG A 369 -9.03 15.27 -12.57
N THR A 370 -9.37 14.00 -12.32
CA THR A 370 -8.60 13.12 -11.46
C THR A 370 -8.00 11.94 -12.23
N LEU A 371 -6.72 11.63 -12.00
CA LEU A 371 -6.05 10.44 -12.52
C LEU A 371 -5.47 9.62 -11.37
N GLY A 372 -5.57 8.29 -11.48
CA GLY A 372 -4.95 7.35 -10.54
C GLY A 372 -3.71 6.69 -11.11
N ILE A 373 -2.57 6.73 -10.39
CA ILE A 373 -1.43 5.85 -10.65
C ILE A 373 -1.42 4.79 -9.56
N VAL A 374 -1.87 3.58 -9.89
CA VAL A 374 -2.13 2.52 -8.92
C VAL A 374 -1.57 1.18 -9.39
N ASN A 375 -1.35 0.25 -8.45
CA ASN A 375 -0.89 -1.09 -8.80
C ASN A 375 -2.04 -2.11 -8.86
N VAL A 376 -3.00 -2.01 -7.95
CA VAL A 376 -4.08 -3.01 -7.84
C VAL A 376 -5.21 -2.67 -8.81
N VAL A 377 -5.43 -3.59 -9.76
CA VAL A 377 -6.53 -3.48 -10.73
C VAL A 377 -7.86 -3.59 -9.99
N GLY A 378 -8.81 -2.70 -10.33
CA GLY A 378 -10.13 -2.69 -9.70
C GLY A 378 -10.17 -2.10 -8.28
N SER A 379 -9.06 -1.53 -7.80
CA SER A 379 -9.04 -0.80 -6.52
C SER A 379 -9.96 0.42 -6.54
N THR A 380 -10.31 0.94 -5.37
CA THR A 380 -11.26 2.05 -5.24
C THR A 380 -10.79 3.30 -5.97
N ILE A 381 -9.50 3.68 -5.84
CA ILE A 381 -8.93 4.81 -6.59
C ILE A 381 -9.03 4.56 -8.11
N ALA A 382 -8.77 3.32 -8.57
CA ALA A 382 -8.86 3.00 -10.00
C ALA A 382 -10.28 3.12 -10.55
N ARG A 383 -11.30 2.77 -9.75
CA ARG A 383 -12.71 2.84 -10.17
C ARG A 383 -13.28 4.25 -10.09
N GLU A 384 -12.88 5.03 -9.08
CA GLU A 384 -13.46 6.35 -8.83
C GLU A 384 -12.73 7.49 -9.55
N SER A 385 -11.46 7.31 -9.95
CA SER A 385 -10.74 8.29 -10.77
C SER A 385 -11.32 8.37 -12.19
N ASP A 386 -11.15 9.50 -12.84
CA ASP A 386 -11.65 9.72 -14.21
C ASP A 386 -10.81 8.97 -15.26
N GLY A 387 -9.63 8.52 -14.89
CA GLY A 387 -8.69 7.74 -15.69
C GLY A 387 -7.42 7.47 -14.91
N GLY A 388 -6.40 6.90 -15.55
CA GLY A 388 -5.13 6.67 -14.88
C GLY A 388 -4.23 5.65 -15.56
N SER A 389 -3.29 5.13 -14.80
CA SER A 389 -2.33 4.13 -15.26
C SER A 389 -2.04 3.12 -14.17
N TYR A 390 -2.12 1.83 -14.52
CA TYR A 390 -1.60 0.76 -13.67
C TYR A 390 -0.09 0.64 -13.83
N ILE A 391 0.62 0.45 -12.72
CA ILE A 391 2.08 0.28 -12.73
C ILE A 391 2.52 -1.16 -12.99
N HIS A 392 1.62 -2.14 -12.94
CA HIS A 392 1.88 -3.56 -13.22
C HIS A 392 3.08 -4.16 -12.46
N ALA A 393 3.30 -3.69 -11.23
CA ALA A 393 4.39 -4.21 -10.38
C ALA A 393 4.09 -5.61 -9.79
N GLY A 394 2.88 -6.16 -10.04
CA GLY A 394 2.42 -7.37 -9.39
C GLY A 394 2.18 -7.18 -7.88
N PRO A 395 1.88 -8.26 -7.14
CA PRO A 395 1.67 -8.20 -5.70
C PRO A 395 2.93 -7.72 -4.98
N GLU A 396 2.79 -6.78 -4.05
CA GLU A 396 3.85 -6.32 -3.15
C GLU A 396 3.39 -6.55 -1.71
N ILE A 397 4.02 -7.52 -1.03
CA ILE A 397 3.60 -8.08 0.26
C ILE A 397 4.41 -7.49 1.42
N GLY A 398 5.73 -7.28 1.22
CA GLY A 398 6.58 -6.62 2.20
C GLY A 398 5.99 -5.28 2.60
N VAL A 399 5.89 -4.99 3.91
CA VAL A 399 5.25 -3.75 4.40
C VAL A 399 5.97 -2.53 3.86
N ALA A 400 7.30 -2.50 3.90
CA ALA A 400 8.10 -1.45 3.29
C ALA A 400 8.08 -1.59 1.76
N SER A 401 7.54 -0.59 1.06
CA SER A 401 7.41 -0.58 -0.40
C SER A 401 8.77 -0.46 -1.08
N THR A 402 8.99 -1.21 -2.16
CA THR A 402 10.24 -1.23 -2.94
C THR A 402 9.97 -1.13 -4.45
N LYS A 403 9.53 -2.23 -5.08
CA LYS A 403 9.28 -2.28 -6.53
C LYS A 403 8.17 -1.35 -6.99
N ALA A 404 7.15 -1.11 -6.14
CA ALA A 404 6.10 -0.17 -6.47
C ALA A 404 6.64 1.26 -6.62
N PHE A 405 7.61 1.69 -5.79
CA PHE A 405 8.27 2.98 -5.92
C PHE A 405 8.93 3.15 -7.30
N SER A 406 9.78 2.20 -7.70
CA SER A 406 10.47 2.23 -8.99
C SER A 406 9.49 2.26 -10.17
N CYS A 407 8.41 1.47 -10.09
CA CYS A 407 7.35 1.46 -11.09
C CYS A 407 6.52 2.75 -11.11
N GLN A 408 6.25 3.37 -9.94
CA GLN A 408 5.57 4.66 -9.86
C GLN A 408 6.39 5.79 -10.51
N VAL A 409 7.69 5.86 -10.21
CA VAL A 409 8.59 6.84 -10.84
C VAL A 409 8.67 6.61 -12.35
N THR A 410 8.74 5.35 -12.81
CA THR A 410 8.72 4.99 -14.24
C THR A 410 7.41 5.44 -14.90
N ALA A 411 6.25 5.20 -14.27
CA ALA A 411 4.95 5.60 -14.79
C ALA A 411 4.81 7.14 -14.86
N LEU A 412 5.29 7.85 -13.85
CA LEU A 412 5.33 9.32 -13.82
C LEU A 412 6.24 9.88 -14.91
N LEU A 413 7.39 9.25 -15.17
CA LEU A 413 8.28 9.66 -16.25
C LEU A 413 7.62 9.46 -17.62
N MET A 414 6.92 8.33 -17.84
CA MET A 414 6.17 8.11 -19.10
C MET A 414 5.04 9.13 -19.25
N PHE A 415 4.31 9.47 -18.20
CA PHE A 415 3.28 10.50 -18.23
C PHE A 415 3.89 11.87 -18.53
N THR A 416 4.98 12.21 -17.85
CA THR A 416 5.73 13.45 -18.09
C THR A 416 6.23 13.53 -19.52
N LEU A 417 6.81 12.45 -20.05
CA LEU A 417 7.28 12.37 -21.43
C LEU A 417 6.14 12.64 -22.42
N LYS A 418 4.98 11.98 -22.24
CA LYS A 418 3.79 12.23 -23.06
C LYS A 418 3.39 13.70 -23.05
N LEU A 419 3.23 14.28 -21.86
CA LEU A 419 2.79 15.67 -21.72
C LEU A 419 3.84 16.66 -22.25
N ALA A 420 5.12 16.43 -21.99
CA ALA A 420 6.21 17.26 -22.47
C ALA A 420 6.30 17.26 -24.02
N ARG A 421 6.10 16.10 -24.64
CA ARG A 421 6.06 15.95 -26.11
C ARG A 421 4.88 16.69 -26.76
N LEU A 422 3.77 16.77 -26.07
CA LEU A 422 2.63 17.57 -26.51
C LEU A 422 2.88 19.08 -26.39
N ARG A 423 3.72 19.51 -25.44
CA ARG A 423 3.98 20.92 -25.18
C ARG A 423 5.19 21.46 -25.95
N ALA A 424 6.38 21.05 -25.61
CA ALA A 424 7.59 21.69 -26.15
C ALA A 424 8.82 20.77 -26.29
N LEU A 425 8.81 19.57 -25.75
CA LEU A 425 9.97 18.67 -25.79
C LEU A 425 10.22 18.17 -27.21
N SER A 426 11.47 18.29 -27.71
CA SER A 426 11.83 17.85 -29.06
C SER A 426 11.71 16.32 -29.20
N PRO A 427 11.43 15.80 -30.43
CA PRO A 427 11.46 14.36 -30.70
C PRO A 427 12.80 13.71 -30.39
N VAL A 428 13.91 14.42 -30.61
CA VAL A 428 15.27 13.93 -30.32
C VAL A 428 15.42 13.67 -28.83
N ARG A 429 15.12 14.66 -27.99
CA ARG A 429 15.20 14.50 -26.54
C ARG A 429 14.21 13.45 -26.02
N GLY A 430 13.03 13.34 -26.63
CA GLY A 430 12.08 12.29 -26.32
C GLY A 430 12.63 10.89 -26.58
N ARG A 431 13.32 10.66 -27.70
CA ARG A 431 13.98 9.37 -27.99
C ARG A 431 15.09 9.03 -27.00
N GLU A 432 15.93 10.00 -26.63
CA GLU A 432 16.96 9.79 -25.60
C GLU A 432 16.34 9.30 -24.28
N ILE A 433 15.18 9.84 -23.86
CA ILE A 433 14.47 9.40 -22.67
C ILE A 433 13.90 7.98 -22.85
N VAL A 434 13.36 7.66 -24.02
CA VAL A 434 12.86 6.32 -24.34
C VAL A 434 14.01 5.30 -24.31
N GLU A 435 15.16 5.62 -24.90
CA GLU A 435 16.36 4.77 -24.86
C GLU A 435 16.83 4.53 -23.43
N ALA A 436 16.87 5.57 -22.59
CA ALA A 436 17.23 5.45 -21.18
C ALA A 436 16.25 4.57 -20.39
N LEU A 437 14.94 4.66 -20.71
CA LEU A 437 13.91 3.78 -20.12
C LEU A 437 14.09 2.33 -20.56
N HIS A 438 14.41 2.05 -21.84
CA HIS A 438 14.68 0.69 -22.30
C HIS A 438 15.93 0.08 -21.66
N ALA A 439 16.95 0.89 -21.36
CA ALA A 439 18.17 0.44 -20.69
C ALA A 439 17.96 0.14 -19.19
N LEU A 440 16.94 0.74 -18.56
CA LEU A 440 16.74 0.75 -17.12
C LEU A 440 16.63 -0.65 -16.48
N PRO A 441 15.88 -1.64 -17.01
CA PRO A 441 15.83 -2.98 -16.43
C PRO A 441 17.20 -3.65 -16.35
N GLY A 442 18.00 -3.56 -17.40
CA GLY A 442 19.37 -4.10 -17.44
C GLY A 442 20.32 -3.39 -16.46
N GLN A 443 20.17 -2.08 -16.31
CA GLN A 443 20.96 -1.30 -15.36
C GLN A 443 20.61 -1.68 -13.91
N VAL A 444 19.32 -1.84 -13.57
CA VAL A 444 18.88 -2.33 -12.26
C VAL A 444 19.42 -3.75 -12.00
N GLN A 445 19.36 -4.64 -13.01
CA GLN A 445 19.90 -5.99 -12.89
C GLN A 445 21.40 -5.98 -12.57
N SER A 446 22.18 -5.07 -13.17
CA SER A 446 23.61 -4.94 -12.90
C SER A 446 23.93 -4.46 -11.47
N ILE A 447 23.06 -3.64 -10.87
CA ILE A 447 23.15 -3.24 -9.46
C ILE A 447 22.85 -4.43 -8.55
N LEU A 448 21.78 -5.17 -8.84
CA LEU A 448 21.37 -6.33 -8.06
C LEU A 448 22.40 -7.46 -8.07
N ALA A 449 23.14 -7.64 -9.17
CA ALA A 449 24.22 -8.60 -9.27
C ALA A 449 25.41 -8.33 -8.32
N ARG A 450 25.46 -7.13 -7.72
CA ARG A 450 26.46 -6.69 -6.75
C ARG A 450 25.89 -6.47 -5.35
N ALA A 451 24.78 -7.13 -5.02
CA ALA A 451 24.11 -6.98 -3.73
C ALA A 451 24.98 -7.38 -2.53
N ASP A 452 25.93 -8.31 -2.71
CA ASP A 452 26.90 -8.74 -1.73
C ASP A 452 27.85 -7.61 -1.27
N GLU A 453 28.20 -6.68 -2.15
CA GLU A 453 28.98 -5.50 -1.77
C GLU A 453 28.22 -4.62 -0.76
N ILE A 454 26.91 -4.47 -0.95
CA ILE A 454 26.05 -3.71 -0.06
C ILE A 454 25.80 -4.49 1.24
N GLU A 455 25.72 -5.81 1.17
CA GLU A 455 25.61 -6.66 2.36
C GLU A 455 26.86 -6.52 3.24
N ALA A 456 28.06 -6.49 2.64
CA ALA A 456 29.30 -6.27 3.36
C ALA A 456 29.31 -4.88 4.04
N LEU A 457 28.84 -3.83 3.33
CA LEU A 457 28.71 -2.48 3.88
C LEU A 457 27.73 -2.45 5.06
N ALA A 458 26.61 -3.16 4.98
CA ALA A 458 25.60 -3.22 6.04
C ALA A 458 26.16 -3.82 7.35
N GLU A 459 27.19 -4.67 7.29
CA GLU A 459 27.86 -5.23 8.48
C GLU A 459 28.51 -4.13 9.33
N GLU A 460 29.13 -3.14 8.70
CA GLU A 460 29.77 -2.01 9.39
C GLU A 460 28.78 -1.13 10.14
N PHE A 461 27.57 -0.96 9.57
CA PHE A 461 26.60 0.03 10.06
C PHE A 461 25.43 -0.57 10.85
N LYS A 462 25.35 -1.88 11.04
CA LYS A 462 24.24 -2.53 11.77
C LYS A 462 24.04 -2.03 13.21
N ARG A 463 25.07 -1.44 13.83
CA ARG A 463 25.01 -0.90 15.19
C ARG A 463 24.78 0.60 15.24
N ALA A 464 24.71 1.29 14.11
CA ALA A 464 24.42 2.72 14.07
C ALA A 464 23.03 3.00 14.69
N SER A 465 22.90 4.11 15.39
CA SER A 465 21.64 4.58 15.98
C SER A 465 20.94 5.61 15.10
N ASN A 466 21.70 6.33 14.29
CA ASN A 466 21.23 7.40 13.43
C ASN A 466 21.87 7.31 12.04
N PHE A 467 21.18 7.86 11.03
CA PHE A 467 21.68 8.02 9.67
C PHE A 467 21.19 9.32 9.07
N LEU A 468 22.02 9.94 8.26
CA LEU A 468 21.62 11.09 7.45
C LEU A 468 21.73 10.72 5.96
N TYR A 469 20.71 11.06 5.18
CA TYR A 469 20.65 10.84 3.74
C TYR A 469 20.59 12.19 3.02
N LEU A 470 21.49 12.44 2.09
CA LEU A 470 21.63 13.71 1.42
C LEU A 470 21.58 13.54 -0.10
N GLY A 471 20.76 14.34 -0.76
CA GLY A 471 20.65 14.40 -2.21
C GLY A 471 20.35 15.81 -2.70
N ARG A 472 20.47 16.03 -4.01
CA ARG A 472 20.08 17.28 -4.68
C ARG A 472 19.23 17.01 -5.90
N GLY A 473 18.41 18.00 -6.32
CA GLY A 473 17.52 17.87 -7.47
C GLY A 473 16.66 16.62 -7.37
N TYR A 474 16.59 15.84 -8.43
CA TYR A 474 15.84 14.58 -8.47
C TYR A 474 16.25 13.56 -7.39
N ASN A 475 17.48 13.67 -6.87
CA ASN A 475 18.01 12.74 -5.87
C ASN A 475 17.70 13.14 -4.41
N PHE A 476 17.12 14.33 -4.16
CA PHE A 476 16.62 14.67 -2.83
C PHE A 476 15.44 13.78 -2.38
N PRO A 477 14.40 13.59 -3.17
CA PRO A 477 13.34 12.64 -2.80
C PRO A 477 13.83 11.19 -2.66
N THR A 478 14.86 10.80 -3.41
CA THR A 478 15.50 9.49 -3.27
C THR A 478 16.23 9.36 -1.91
N ALA A 479 16.82 10.43 -1.41
CA ALA A 479 17.39 10.47 -0.06
C ALA A 479 16.29 10.31 1.01
N LEU A 480 15.13 10.96 0.85
CA LEU A 480 13.97 10.76 1.72
C LEU A 480 13.51 9.29 1.71
N GLU A 481 13.45 8.67 0.53
CA GLU A 481 13.03 7.28 0.38
C GLU A 481 14.02 6.31 1.03
N GLY A 482 15.33 6.50 0.84
CA GLY A 482 16.37 5.70 1.51
C GLY A 482 16.28 5.78 3.04
N ALA A 483 16.11 6.99 3.57
CA ALA A 483 15.92 7.23 5.00
C ALA A 483 14.63 6.57 5.51
N LEU A 484 13.53 6.64 4.76
CA LEU A 484 12.27 5.99 5.09
C LEU A 484 12.45 4.47 5.18
N LYS A 485 13.07 3.84 4.16
CA LYS A 485 13.29 2.38 4.16
C LYS A 485 14.11 1.94 5.37
N LEU A 486 15.19 2.67 5.70
CA LEU A 486 16.02 2.30 6.84
C LEU A 486 15.23 2.38 8.17
N LYS A 487 14.51 3.49 8.42
CA LYS A 487 13.76 3.65 9.68
C LYS A 487 12.61 2.64 9.84
N GLU A 488 11.92 2.31 8.74
CA GLU A 488 10.77 1.40 8.78
C GLU A 488 11.13 0.00 9.25
N ILE A 489 12.24 -0.56 8.76
CA ILE A 489 12.56 -1.98 8.95
C ILE A 489 13.69 -2.24 9.95
N SER A 490 14.59 -1.27 10.18
CA SER A 490 15.71 -1.43 11.13
C SER A 490 15.50 -0.72 12.46
N TYR A 491 14.55 0.21 12.54
CA TYR A 491 14.27 1.09 13.67
C TYR A 491 15.42 2.05 14.00
N ILE A 492 16.37 2.24 13.08
CA ILE A 492 17.38 3.28 13.14
C ILE A 492 16.71 4.62 12.81
N HIS A 493 16.99 5.65 13.60
CA HIS A 493 16.54 6.99 13.24
C HIS A 493 17.28 7.47 11.98
N ALA A 494 16.55 7.71 10.92
CA ALA A 494 17.12 8.13 9.63
C ALA A 494 16.32 9.28 9.04
N GLU A 495 17.01 10.30 8.55
CA GLU A 495 16.41 11.48 7.92
C GLU A 495 17.05 11.80 6.58
N GLY A 496 16.22 12.28 5.65
CA GLY A 496 16.66 12.76 4.34
C GLY A 496 16.55 14.28 4.25
N TYR A 497 17.56 14.93 3.67
CA TYR A 497 17.56 16.38 3.44
C TYR A 497 18.07 16.75 2.05
N PRO A 498 17.65 17.89 1.50
CA PRO A 498 18.41 18.50 0.42
C PRO A 498 19.83 18.81 0.93
N ALA A 499 20.86 18.36 0.21
CA ALA A 499 22.23 18.40 0.75
C ALA A 499 22.68 19.82 1.18
N ALA A 500 22.17 20.87 0.53
CA ALA A 500 22.47 22.25 0.92
C ALA A 500 21.84 22.64 2.27
N GLU A 501 20.63 22.12 2.56
CA GLU A 501 19.89 22.44 3.79
C GLU A 501 20.55 21.85 5.05
N MET A 502 21.47 20.91 4.88
CA MET A 502 22.27 20.39 5.98
C MET A 502 22.92 21.52 6.82
N LYS A 503 23.35 22.63 6.17
CA LYS A 503 23.99 23.77 6.81
C LYS A 503 23.08 24.54 7.76
N HIS A 504 21.78 24.41 7.60
CA HIS A 504 20.76 25.17 8.32
C HIS A 504 20.18 24.43 9.54
N GLY A 505 20.98 23.52 10.12
CA GLY A 505 20.62 22.78 11.34
C GLY A 505 21.22 21.39 11.41
N PRO A 506 20.90 20.47 10.48
CA PRO A 506 21.30 19.06 10.55
C PRO A 506 22.80 18.82 10.66
N ILE A 507 23.64 19.74 10.17
CA ILE A 507 25.11 19.66 10.28
C ILE A 507 25.60 19.59 11.74
N ALA A 508 24.79 20.06 12.69
CA ALA A 508 25.10 19.99 14.13
C ALA A 508 25.11 18.55 14.67
N LEU A 509 24.46 17.61 13.95
CA LEU A 509 24.38 16.19 14.32
C LEU A 509 25.59 15.37 13.81
N ILE A 510 26.44 15.95 12.96
CA ILE A 510 27.51 15.21 12.30
C ILE A 510 28.68 15.04 13.26
N ASP A 511 29.03 13.79 13.52
CA ASP A 511 30.20 13.34 14.25
C ASP A 511 30.73 12.01 13.64
N GLU A 512 31.69 11.39 14.30
CA GLU A 512 32.30 10.12 13.88
C GLU A 512 31.35 8.93 13.92
N MET A 513 30.24 9.03 14.65
CA MET A 513 29.24 7.98 14.84
C MET A 513 28.01 8.13 13.92
N MET A 514 27.91 9.25 13.18
CA MET A 514 26.83 9.55 12.28
C MET A 514 27.19 9.17 10.83
N PRO A 515 26.72 8.05 10.30
CA PRO A 515 26.88 7.75 8.88
C PRO A 515 26.04 8.71 8.03
N VAL A 516 26.65 9.23 6.96
CA VAL A 516 26.01 10.13 6.02
C VAL A 516 26.03 9.51 4.64
N VAL A 517 24.86 9.22 4.08
CA VAL A 517 24.72 8.69 2.73
C VAL A 517 24.52 9.85 1.77
N PHE A 518 25.40 10.00 0.80
CA PHE A 518 25.27 10.94 -0.30
C PHE A 518 24.83 10.23 -1.57
N ILE A 519 23.78 10.73 -2.21
CA ILE A 519 23.43 10.36 -3.58
C ILE A 519 24.12 11.39 -4.48
N ALA A 520 25.22 10.97 -5.08
CA ALA A 520 26.16 11.83 -5.80
C ALA A 520 26.49 11.27 -7.21
N PRO A 521 25.48 11.03 -8.06
CA PRO A 521 25.76 10.70 -9.46
C PRO A 521 26.41 11.90 -10.15
N HIS A 522 27.06 11.66 -11.27
CA HIS A 522 27.65 12.73 -12.06
C HIS A 522 26.55 13.45 -12.87
N ASP A 523 25.87 14.35 -12.24
CA ASP A 523 24.78 15.18 -12.77
C ASP A 523 25.15 16.67 -12.78
N SER A 524 24.22 17.53 -13.21
CA SER A 524 24.41 18.98 -13.31
C SER A 524 24.70 19.67 -11.97
N VAL A 525 24.44 19.02 -10.84
CA VAL A 525 24.66 19.56 -9.48
C VAL A 525 25.77 18.85 -8.72
N PHE A 526 26.50 17.94 -9.35
CA PHE A 526 27.51 17.09 -8.74
C PHE A 526 28.58 17.90 -7.96
N GLU A 527 29.17 18.97 -8.53
CA GLU A 527 30.16 19.80 -7.86
C GLU A 527 29.63 20.42 -6.55
N LYS A 528 28.34 20.70 -6.49
CA LYS A 528 27.69 21.20 -5.27
C LYS A 528 27.54 20.09 -4.22
N VAL A 529 27.34 18.85 -4.65
CA VAL A 529 27.31 17.68 -3.76
C VAL A 529 28.71 17.44 -3.19
N VAL A 530 29.76 17.49 -4.00
CA VAL A 530 31.16 17.38 -3.55
C VAL A 530 31.50 18.40 -2.45
N SER A 531 31.09 19.64 -2.60
CA SER A 531 31.24 20.65 -1.55
C SER A 531 30.54 20.27 -0.24
N ASN A 532 29.36 19.68 -0.31
CA ASN A 532 28.66 19.21 0.88
C ASN A 532 29.35 17.98 1.52
N VAL A 533 29.93 17.09 0.72
CA VAL A 533 30.76 15.96 1.21
C VAL A 533 31.96 16.50 2.00
N GLN A 534 32.67 17.52 1.48
CA GLN A 534 33.81 18.17 2.18
C GLN A 534 33.38 18.73 3.55
N GLU A 535 32.21 19.32 3.64
CA GLU A 535 31.69 19.88 4.88
C GLU A 535 31.42 18.81 5.94
N VAL A 536 30.89 17.64 5.54
CA VAL A 536 30.70 16.46 6.42
C VAL A 536 32.05 15.91 6.86
N LYS A 537 33.00 15.74 5.94
CA LYS A 537 34.35 15.22 6.25
C LYS A 537 35.13 16.15 7.18
N ALA A 538 34.99 17.48 7.05
CA ALA A 538 35.58 18.44 7.97
C ALA A 538 35.13 18.25 9.43
N ARG A 539 34.02 17.55 9.65
CA ARG A 539 33.43 17.19 10.98
C ARG A 539 33.62 15.72 11.34
N ARG A 540 34.49 15.02 10.61
CA ARG A 540 34.83 13.61 10.77
C ARG A 540 33.65 12.65 10.53
N GLY A 541 32.55 13.10 9.87
CA GLY A 541 31.45 12.25 9.48
C GLY A 541 31.89 11.12 8.57
N LYS A 542 31.30 9.95 8.73
CA LYS A 542 31.51 8.80 7.84
C LYS A 542 30.63 8.93 6.61
N VAL A 543 31.26 8.97 5.43
CA VAL A 543 30.57 9.21 4.16
C VAL A 543 30.44 7.92 3.36
N ILE A 544 29.19 7.58 3.03
CA ILE A 544 28.80 6.55 2.07
C ILE A 544 28.31 7.26 0.81
N ALA A 545 28.94 7.05 -0.34
CA ALA A 545 28.55 7.70 -1.59
C ALA A 545 27.96 6.72 -2.60
N ILE A 546 26.80 7.07 -3.16
CA ILE A 546 26.25 6.43 -4.36
C ILE A 546 26.66 7.30 -5.55
N THR A 547 27.59 6.79 -6.38
CA THR A 547 28.15 7.52 -7.52
C THR A 547 27.80 6.83 -8.84
N SER A 548 28.00 7.48 -9.99
CA SER A 548 27.76 6.85 -11.30
C SER A 548 29.05 6.54 -12.05
N ARG A 549 30.19 7.14 -11.67
CA ARG A 549 31.52 6.88 -12.24
C ARG A 549 32.62 7.23 -11.24
N PRO A 550 33.87 6.81 -11.49
CA PRO A 550 35.00 7.24 -10.67
C PRO A 550 35.16 8.76 -10.73
N GLU A 551 35.23 9.40 -9.54
CA GLU A 551 35.33 10.85 -9.44
C GLU A 551 36.58 11.25 -8.62
N PRO A 552 37.62 11.79 -9.26
CA PRO A 552 38.84 12.23 -8.55
C PRO A 552 38.56 13.25 -7.45
N SER A 553 37.56 14.10 -7.61
CA SER A 553 37.13 15.11 -6.63
C SER A 553 36.59 14.54 -5.31
N LEU A 554 36.17 13.27 -5.31
CA LEU A 554 35.74 12.54 -4.13
C LEU A 554 36.85 11.71 -3.48
N ALA A 555 38.03 11.61 -4.11
CA ALA A 555 39.15 10.83 -3.59
C ALA A 555 39.58 11.32 -2.21
N GLY A 556 39.61 10.40 -1.22
CA GLY A 556 39.92 10.72 0.18
C GLY A 556 38.82 11.44 0.97
N LEU A 557 37.69 11.75 0.34
CA LEU A 557 36.53 12.37 0.98
C LEU A 557 35.41 11.35 1.35
N ILE A 558 35.37 10.21 0.67
CA ILE A 558 34.38 9.16 0.93
C ILE A 558 35.06 7.97 1.61
N ASP A 559 34.34 7.35 2.53
CA ASP A 559 34.80 6.14 3.24
C ASP A 559 34.33 4.87 2.53
N TYR A 560 33.13 4.92 1.92
CA TYR A 560 32.53 3.82 1.18
C TYR A 560 31.88 4.34 -0.09
N GLU A 561 32.03 3.60 -1.19
CA GLU A 561 31.47 3.93 -2.49
C GLU A 561 30.69 2.74 -3.05
N PHE A 562 29.47 3.00 -3.55
CA PHE A 562 28.75 2.07 -4.39
C PHE A 562 28.42 2.77 -5.72
N ARG A 563 28.81 2.15 -6.84
CA ARG A 563 28.60 2.73 -8.17
C ARG A 563 27.37 2.15 -8.84
N ILE A 564 26.52 3.05 -9.32
CA ILE A 564 25.39 2.75 -10.21
C ILE A 564 25.79 3.05 -11.66
N PRO A 565 25.11 2.46 -12.67
CA PRO A 565 25.34 2.82 -14.07
C PRO A 565 25.07 4.30 -14.36
N GLU A 566 25.84 4.88 -15.29
CA GLU A 566 25.54 6.21 -15.84
C GLU A 566 24.21 6.18 -16.61
N THR A 567 23.42 7.22 -16.45
CA THR A 567 22.13 7.38 -17.11
C THR A 567 21.74 8.87 -17.15
N LEU A 568 20.56 9.18 -17.71
CA LEU A 568 20.00 10.53 -17.64
C LEU A 568 19.62 10.89 -16.19
N ASP A 569 19.84 12.15 -15.78
CA ASP A 569 19.57 12.65 -14.42
C ASP A 569 18.18 12.26 -13.92
N LEU A 570 17.16 12.34 -14.79
CA LEU A 570 15.77 12.02 -14.49
C LEU A 570 15.52 10.52 -14.22
N VAL A 571 16.38 9.61 -14.66
CA VAL A 571 16.30 8.17 -14.43
C VAL A 571 17.09 7.73 -13.20
N THR A 572 18.10 8.52 -12.82
CA THR A 572 18.99 8.26 -11.66
C THR A 572 18.25 7.93 -10.36
N PRO A 573 17.12 8.57 -10.00
CA PRO A 573 16.36 8.23 -8.78
C PRO A 573 15.98 6.76 -8.67
N ILE A 574 15.63 6.10 -9.79
CA ILE A 574 15.27 4.69 -9.80
C ILE A 574 16.52 3.83 -9.53
N LEU A 575 17.64 4.12 -10.21
CA LEU A 575 18.88 3.37 -10.02
C LEU A 575 19.45 3.56 -8.61
N ALA A 576 19.44 4.79 -8.08
CA ALA A 576 19.97 5.09 -6.76
C ALA A 576 19.12 4.52 -5.62
N SER A 577 17.81 4.32 -5.82
CA SER A 577 16.94 3.73 -4.80
C SER A 577 17.28 2.27 -4.52
N VAL A 578 17.74 1.49 -5.51
CA VAL A 578 18.01 0.06 -5.38
C VAL A 578 19.09 -0.25 -4.33
N PRO A 579 20.30 0.36 -4.38
CA PRO A 579 21.31 0.14 -3.35
C PRO A 579 20.84 0.64 -1.97
N LEU A 580 20.02 1.69 -1.88
CA LEU A 580 19.48 2.17 -0.61
C LEU A 580 18.48 1.19 -0.01
N GLN A 581 17.63 0.57 -0.82
CA GLN A 581 16.71 -0.49 -0.40
C GLN A 581 17.47 -1.72 0.10
N LEU A 582 18.52 -2.15 -0.63
CA LEU A 582 19.38 -3.26 -0.21
C LEU A 582 20.12 -2.95 1.09
N LEU A 583 20.66 -1.75 1.25
CA LEU A 583 21.34 -1.32 2.48
C LEU A 583 20.41 -1.38 3.68
N ALA A 584 19.20 -0.83 3.54
CA ALA A 584 18.19 -0.88 4.59
C ALA A 584 17.81 -2.32 4.94
N TYR A 585 17.59 -3.17 3.93
CA TYR A 585 17.27 -4.58 4.09
C TYR A 585 18.35 -5.34 4.85
N PHE A 586 19.61 -5.27 4.39
CA PHE A 586 20.71 -6.01 5.02
C PHE A 586 21.02 -5.52 6.44
N ILE A 587 20.97 -4.20 6.68
CA ILE A 587 21.11 -3.67 8.04
C ILE A 587 20.01 -4.24 8.95
N ALA A 588 18.75 -4.26 8.50
CA ALA A 588 17.64 -4.75 9.30
C ALA A 588 17.76 -6.26 9.59
N VAL A 589 18.13 -7.07 8.58
CA VAL A 589 18.38 -8.52 8.76
C VAL A 589 19.50 -8.76 9.76
N LYS A 590 20.64 -8.05 9.65
CA LYS A 590 21.77 -8.18 10.57
C LYS A 590 21.46 -7.68 11.99
N ARG A 591 20.42 -6.88 12.17
CA ARG A 591 19.87 -6.48 13.48
C ARG A 591 18.86 -7.49 14.02
N GLY A 592 18.47 -8.50 13.26
CA GLY A 592 17.43 -9.48 13.64
C GLY A 592 16.02 -8.92 13.58
N SER A 593 15.79 -7.82 12.83
CA SER A 593 14.47 -7.23 12.63
C SER A 593 13.62 -8.05 11.67
N ASN A 594 12.30 -8.03 11.86
CA ASN A 594 11.37 -8.61 10.88
C ASN A 594 11.16 -7.60 9.74
N VAL A 595 11.79 -7.84 8.59
CA VAL A 595 11.78 -6.91 7.45
C VAL A 595 10.48 -6.91 6.67
N ASP A 596 9.75 -8.04 6.65
CA ASP A 596 8.48 -8.14 5.94
C ASP A 596 7.31 -7.55 6.74
N GLN A 597 7.39 -7.66 8.08
CA GLN A 597 6.35 -7.22 9.02
C GLN A 597 7.00 -6.44 10.17
N PRO A 598 7.51 -5.24 9.92
CA PRO A 598 8.11 -4.41 10.95
C PRO A 598 7.03 -3.95 11.96
N ARG A 599 7.43 -3.86 13.24
CA ARG A 599 6.50 -3.45 14.31
C ARG A 599 5.85 -2.09 14.01
N ASN A 600 4.61 -1.91 14.42
CA ASN A 600 3.85 -0.66 14.33
C ASN A 600 3.62 -0.13 12.90
N LEU A 601 3.77 -0.97 11.88
CA LEU A 601 3.50 -0.62 10.49
C LEU A 601 2.56 -1.61 9.83
N ALA A 602 1.71 -1.12 8.96
CA ALA A 602 0.84 -1.90 8.09
C ALA A 602 1.13 -1.57 6.63
N LYS A 603 0.93 -2.55 5.73
CA LYS A 603 1.22 -2.38 4.28
C LYS A 603 0.42 -1.24 3.65
N SER A 604 -0.80 -1.01 4.06
CA SER A 604 -1.67 0.04 3.54
C SER A 604 -2.60 0.54 4.63
N VAL A 605 -2.77 1.84 4.75
CA VAL A 605 -3.64 2.50 5.75
C VAL A 605 -4.98 2.81 5.09
N THR A 606 -6.03 2.10 5.48
CA THR A 606 -7.40 2.24 4.92
C THR A 606 -8.38 2.86 5.90
N VAL A 607 -7.91 3.31 7.04
CA VAL A 607 -8.67 4.04 8.06
C VAL A 607 -7.89 5.29 8.46
N GLU A 608 -8.58 6.31 8.89
CA GLU A 608 -7.99 7.50 9.50
C GLU A 608 -7.71 7.31 10.99
#